data_f1b4124f33b6570dc7beae8a678ee808
#
_entry.id   f1b4124f33b6570dc7beae8a678ee808
#
_cell.length_a   1.000
_cell.length_b   1.000
_cell.length_c   1.000
_cell.angle_alpha   90.00
_cell.angle_beta   90.00
_cell.angle_gamma   90.00
#
_symmetry.space_group_name_H-M   'P 1'
#
loop_
_entity.id
_entity.type
_entity.pdbx_description
1 polymer ?
#
loop_
_entity_poly.entity_id
_entity_poly.type
_entity_poly.pdbx_seq_one_letter_code
_entity_poly.pdbx_strand_id
1 'polypeptide(L)'
;MTAKSADQKVHVIPIEDTVEKGLSKFIERSFEQAKSERAKHIILDINTPGGAVDAALEIADTIRASDIPVTAFVNHRALSAGAFIALNADQIYMTPNGKMGAAAIIDGEGNAADQKSESLWLAEMSDAAEKQGRDPKYALAMADVDIDAKEAGAPKGELLTFNTDRALQFGYAEGEAKNMDDLVQELNLADASVQYDEVSFAEKVARFLTHPIVIPILLSIASLGLIVELYSPGFGVPGTMGVTALLLFFYGHLVAGFAGYETLFLFLAGIVLIILELFLPGGIVGVIGLICVVVSLFLAAGSFTEMAISILIATAVSIIAVILLTKVLGKRMKFFKKFILTDSTNKESGYVSNETRDDLVGQIAVTATALRPSGTIVFGDERIDVVSEGAFIDKDEQVKIVKAEGSRIVVRKV
;
A
#
# COMPACT_ATOMS: atom_id res chain seq x y z
N MET A 1 48.61 26.92 9.75
CA MET A 1 47.21 26.71 9.38
C MET A 1 47.05 27.30 7.96
N THR A 2 47.22 26.45 6.95
CA THR A 2 46.91 26.79 5.54
C THR A 2 45.40 26.88 5.42
N ALA A 3 44.92 28.04 4.91
CA ALA A 3 43.51 28.21 4.64
C ALA A 3 43.10 27.12 3.63
N LYS A 4 42.19 26.21 4.01
CA LYS A 4 41.56 25.30 3.06
C LYS A 4 41.03 26.13 1.88
N SER A 5 41.42 25.76 0.66
CA SER A 5 40.94 26.42 -0.53
C SER A 5 39.43 26.20 -0.60
N ALA A 6 38.67 27.26 -0.38
CA ALA A 6 37.21 27.25 -0.43
C ALA A 6 36.63 26.85 -1.81
N ASP A 7 37.51 26.62 -2.78
CA ASP A 7 37.16 26.42 -4.18
C ASP A 7 37.13 24.92 -4.60
N GLN A 8 37.51 23.99 -3.71
CA GLN A 8 37.51 22.56 -4.01
C GLN A 8 36.59 21.82 -3.04
N LYS A 9 35.42 21.42 -3.50
CA LYS A 9 34.46 20.65 -2.69
C LYS A 9 34.55 19.17 -3.01
N VAL A 10 34.48 18.35 -1.98
CA VAL A 10 34.34 16.89 -2.06
C VAL A 10 33.06 16.49 -1.36
N HIS A 11 32.17 15.81 -2.05
CA HIS A 11 30.96 15.25 -1.47
C HIS A 11 31.19 13.82 -1.01
N VAL A 12 30.84 13.52 0.22
CA VAL A 12 30.84 12.16 0.78
C VAL A 12 29.39 11.72 0.95
N ILE A 13 29.01 10.70 0.17
CA ILE A 13 27.66 10.18 0.09
C ILE A 13 27.63 8.82 0.77
N PRO A 14 26.91 8.66 1.90
CA PRO A 14 26.83 7.39 2.59
C PRO A 14 25.91 6.41 1.84
N ILE A 15 26.39 5.16 1.71
CA ILE A 15 25.63 4.01 1.23
C ILE A 15 25.58 3.00 2.36
N GLU A 16 24.62 3.19 3.26
CA GLU A 16 24.45 2.40 4.47
C GLU A 16 23.16 1.59 4.42
N ASP A 17 23.13 0.49 5.18
CA ASP A 17 21.98 -0.40 5.29
C ASP A 17 21.59 -1.07 3.95
N THR A 18 20.32 -1.37 3.75
CA THR A 18 19.80 -2.04 2.56
C THR A 18 19.75 -1.09 1.38
N VAL A 19 20.22 -1.54 0.22
CA VAL A 19 20.05 -0.84 -1.07
C VAL A 19 18.62 -0.97 -1.53
N GLU A 20 17.92 0.17 -1.63
CA GLU A 20 16.51 0.25 -2.04
C GLU A 20 16.24 1.58 -2.76
N LYS A 21 15.05 1.75 -3.34
CA LYS A 21 14.74 2.92 -4.19
C LYS A 21 14.89 4.27 -3.49
N GLY A 22 14.57 4.36 -2.20
CA GLY A 22 14.77 5.59 -1.44
C GLY A 22 16.25 5.98 -1.35
N LEU A 23 17.16 4.98 -1.22
CA LEU A 23 18.60 5.20 -1.30
C LEU A 23 19.02 5.65 -2.71
N SER A 24 18.49 5.04 -3.78
CA SER A 24 18.75 5.47 -5.15
C SER A 24 18.38 6.95 -5.35
N LYS A 25 17.20 7.38 -4.89
CA LYS A 25 16.76 8.78 -4.98
C LYS A 25 17.61 9.75 -4.16
N PHE A 26 18.03 9.33 -2.97
CA PHE A 26 18.98 10.10 -2.16
C PHE A 26 20.33 10.30 -2.89
N ILE A 27 20.87 9.24 -3.48
CA ILE A 27 22.13 9.29 -4.25
C ILE A 27 21.96 10.19 -5.48
N GLU A 28 20.90 10.03 -6.27
CA GLU A 28 20.59 10.90 -7.42
C GLU A 28 20.59 12.38 -7.02
N ARG A 29 19.86 12.72 -5.95
CA ARG A 29 19.83 14.09 -5.40
C ARG A 29 21.20 14.58 -4.97
N SER A 30 22.00 13.73 -4.32
CA SER A 30 23.35 14.09 -3.84
C SER A 30 24.31 14.33 -5.00
N PHE A 31 24.22 13.55 -6.09
CA PHE A 31 24.98 13.78 -7.32
C PHE A 31 24.57 15.10 -7.99
N GLU A 32 23.29 15.41 -8.09
CA GLU A 32 22.81 16.67 -8.63
C GLU A 32 23.28 17.86 -7.77
N GLN A 33 23.28 17.72 -6.46
CA GLN A 33 23.82 18.73 -5.55
C GLN A 33 25.33 18.91 -5.76
N ALA A 34 26.11 17.84 -5.79
CA ALA A 34 27.55 17.88 -6.05
C ALA A 34 27.85 18.60 -7.41
N LYS A 35 27.07 18.30 -8.44
CA LYS A 35 27.17 18.95 -9.76
C LYS A 35 26.83 20.45 -9.69
N SER A 36 25.74 20.82 -9.01
CA SER A 36 25.33 22.23 -8.86
C SER A 36 26.37 23.05 -8.08
N GLU A 37 27.03 22.43 -7.11
CA GLU A 37 28.08 23.00 -6.30
C GLU A 37 29.48 22.94 -6.94
N ARG A 38 29.57 22.36 -8.15
CA ARG A 38 30.82 22.16 -8.91
C ARG A 38 31.85 21.38 -8.07
N ALA A 39 31.41 20.31 -7.41
CA ALA A 39 32.29 19.44 -6.66
C ALA A 39 33.40 18.90 -7.54
N LYS A 40 34.57 18.70 -6.97
CA LYS A 40 35.76 18.19 -7.66
C LYS A 40 35.82 16.66 -7.62
N HIS A 41 35.15 16.07 -6.61
CA HIS A 41 35.17 14.64 -6.37
C HIS A 41 33.96 14.20 -5.57
N ILE A 42 33.49 12.99 -5.82
CA ILE A 42 32.46 12.32 -5.05
C ILE A 42 33.07 11.05 -4.43
N ILE A 43 32.85 10.85 -3.14
CA ILE A 43 33.23 9.63 -2.42
C ILE A 43 31.96 8.93 -1.97
N LEU A 44 31.77 7.69 -2.40
CA LEU A 44 30.69 6.81 -1.92
C LEU A 44 31.20 6.06 -0.69
N ASP A 45 30.75 6.38 0.50
CA ASP A 45 31.12 5.69 1.74
C ASP A 45 30.20 4.46 1.92
N ILE A 46 30.75 3.26 1.58
CA ILE A 46 29.95 2.05 1.41
C ILE A 46 30.08 1.13 2.62
N ASN A 47 28.96 0.87 3.26
CA ASN A 47 28.78 -0.15 4.29
C ASN A 47 27.39 -0.80 4.18
N THR A 48 27.22 -1.70 3.22
CA THR A 48 25.90 -2.31 2.92
C THR A 48 25.99 -3.83 2.80
N PRO A 49 24.97 -4.57 3.25
CA PRO A 49 24.82 -6.00 2.96
C PRO A 49 24.29 -6.26 1.55
N GLY A 50 23.90 -5.22 0.79
CA GLY A 50 23.24 -5.31 -0.50
C GLY A 50 21.76 -4.93 -0.42
N GLY A 51 20.96 -5.37 -1.41
CA GLY A 51 19.53 -5.07 -1.49
C GLY A 51 18.95 -5.29 -2.88
N ALA A 52 18.02 -4.45 -3.29
CA ALA A 52 17.26 -4.58 -4.52
C ALA A 52 18.13 -4.31 -5.77
N VAL A 53 18.04 -5.21 -6.75
CA VAL A 53 18.79 -5.13 -8.01
C VAL A 53 18.42 -3.89 -8.82
N ASP A 54 17.13 -3.58 -8.91
CA ASP A 54 16.63 -2.40 -9.63
C ASP A 54 17.17 -1.08 -9.08
N ALA A 55 17.22 -0.96 -7.75
CA ALA A 55 17.82 0.20 -7.10
C ALA A 55 19.33 0.29 -7.34
N ALA A 56 20.04 -0.86 -7.33
CA ALA A 56 21.45 -0.91 -7.64
C ALA A 56 21.78 -0.47 -9.07
N LEU A 57 20.94 -0.89 -10.04
CA LEU A 57 21.05 -0.47 -11.44
C LEU A 57 20.82 1.05 -11.59
N GLU A 58 19.80 1.62 -10.95
CA GLU A 58 19.56 3.07 -10.96
C GLU A 58 20.75 3.86 -10.36
N ILE A 59 21.34 3.35 -9.27
CA ILE A 59 22.54 3.95 -8.66
C ILE A 59 23.74 3.87 -9.61
N ALA A 60 23.96 2.72 -10.24
CA ALA A 60 25.03 2.54 -11.22
C ALA A 60 24.87 3.48 -12.41
N ASP A 61 23.65 3.68 -12.91
CA ASP A 61 23.37 4.63 -13.99
C ASP A 61 23.69 6.08 -13.57
N THR A 62 23.37 6.44 -12.31
CA THR A 62 23.73 7.76 -11.75
C THR A 62 25.24 7.94 -11.70
N ILE A 63 25.98 6.93 -11.26
CA ILE A 63 27.46 6.96 -11.21
C ILE A 63 28.05 7.07 -12.62
N ARG A 64 27.58 6.24 -13.55
CA ARG A 64 28.03 6.22 -14.96
C ARG A 64 27.78 7.54 -15.71
N ALA A 65 26.70 8.24 -15.34
CA ALA A 65 26.31 9.53 -15.93
C ALA A 65 27.10 10.73 -15.34
N SER A 66 27.91 10.49 -14.30
CA SER A 66 28.64 11.57 -13.62
C SER A 66 29.84 12.05 -14.44
N ASP A 67 29.96 13.34 -14.61
CA ASP A 67 31.19 13.99 -15.13
C ASP A 67 32.22 14.25 -14.01
N ILE A 68 31.83 14.04 -12.73
CA ILE A 68 32.67 14.24 -11.56
C ILE A 68 33.29 12.87 -11.20
N PRO A 69 34.60 12.81 -10.98
CA PRO A 69 35.27 11.57 -10.56
C PRO A 69 34.65 10.98 -9.29
N VAL A 70 34.38 9.67 -9.30
CA VAL A 70 33.71 8.94 -8.21
C VAL A 70 34.67 7.89 -7.63
N THR A 71 34.89 7.93 -6.33
CA THR A 71 35.61 6.89 -5.59
C THR A 71 34.66 6.13 -4.67
N ALA A 72 34.63 4.81 -4.78
CA ALA A 72 33.99 3.95 -3.80
C ALA A 72 34.96 3.68 -2.62
N PHE A 73 34.53 4.03 -1.43
CA PHE A 73 35.25 3.71 -0.19
C PHE A 73 34.52 2.59 0.55
N VAL A 74 35.04 1.38 0.46
CA VAL A 74 34.49 0.22 1.18
C VAL A 74 34.92 0.29 2.63
N ASN A 75 34.14 0.98 3.44
CA ASN A 75 34.44 1.26 4.84
C ASN A 75 34.38 -0.01 5.69
N HIS A 76 33.38 -0.87 5.48
CA HIS A 76 33.28 -2.15 6.15
C HIS A 76 32.94 -3.28 5.19
N ARG A 77 31.85 -3.15 4.46
CA ARG A 77 31.40 -4.16 3.49
C ARG A 77 30.64 -3.54 2.32
N ALA A 78 30.92 -4.06 1.15
CA ALA A 78 30.20 -3.83 -0.09
C ALA A 78 29.74 -5.18 -0.63
N LEU A 79 28.64 -5.73 -0.11
CA LEU A 79 28.18 -7.06 -0.48
C LEU A 79 26.99 -6.97 -1.43
N SER A 80 26.85 -8.01 -2.30
CA SER A 80 25.73 -8.09 -3.24
C SER A 80 25.61 -6.81 -4.11
N ALA A 81 24.47 -6.12 -4.09
CA ALA A 81 24.27 -4.83 -4.77
C ALA A 81 25.37 -3.79 -4.42
N GLY A 82 25.93 -3.83 -3.21
CA GLY A 82 27.03 -2.96 -2.82
C GLY A 82 28.32 -3.20 -3.60
N ALA A 83 28.64 -4.45 -3.92
CA ALA A 83 29.79 -4.79 -4.78
C ALA A 83 29.59 -4.24 -6.19
N PHE A 84 28.40 -4.40 -6.75
CA PHE A 84 28.05 -3.86 -8.08
C PHE A 84 28.15 -2.33 -8.12
N ILE A 85 27.67 -1.64 -7.09
CA ILE A 85 27.78 -0.19 -6.97
C ILE A 85 29.25 0.23 -6.91
N ALA A 86 30.07 -0.45 -6.08
CA ALA A 86 31.49 -0.16 -5.99
C ALA A 86 32.24 -0.38 -7.31
N LEU A 87 31.90 -1.43 -8.09
CA LEU A 87 32.50 -1.72 -9.39
C LEU A 87 32.22 -0.64 -10.45
N ASN A 88 31.16 0.13 -10.32
CA ASN A 88 30.82 1.21 -11.22
C ASN A 88 31.57 2.54 -10.92
N ALA A 89 32.24 2.64 -9.76
CA ALA A 89 33.06 3.80 -9.44
C ALA A 89 34.41 3.75 -10.18
N ASP A 90 34.99 4.93 -10.46
CA ASP A 90 36.28 5.06 -11.17
C ASP A 90 37.41 4.42 -10.36
N GLN A 91 37.37 4.54 -9.04
CA GLN A 91 38.36 3.96 -8.11
C GLN A 91 37.67 3.28 -6.93
N ILE A 92 38.30 2.27 -6.39
CA ILE A 92 37.85 1.58 -5.18
C ILE A 92 38.98 1.61 -4.16
N TYR A 93 38.70 2.18 -2.99
CA TYR A 93 39.54 2.08 -1.81
C TYR A 93 38.83 1.30 -0.73
N MET A 94 39.60 0.55 0.05
CA MET A 94 39.02 -0.30 1.09
C MET A 94 39.70 -0.04 2.43
N THR A 95 38.94 -0.17 3.52
CA THR A 95 39.56 -0.22 4.86
C THR A 95 40.27 -1.56 5.06
N PRO A 96 41.23 -1.67 6.01
CA PRO A 96 41.98 -2.92 6.27
C PRO A 96 41.09 -4.16 6.48
N ASN A 97 39.86 -3.97 6.96
CA ASN A 97 38.91 -5.04 7.19
C ASN A 97 37.77 -5.06 6.16
N GLY A 98 37.88 -4.29 5.08
CA GLY A 98 36.88 -4.19 4.02
C GLY A 98 36.62 -5.52 3.35
N LYS A 99 35.37 -5.73 2.92
CA LYS A 99 34.94 -6.91 2.16
C LYS A 99 34.08 -6.50 1.00
N MET A 100 34.29 -7.07 -0.19
CA MET A 100 33.53 -6.79 -1.39
C MET A 100 33.27 -8.08 -2.17
N GLY A 101 32.03 -8.32 -2.56
CA GLY A 101 31.64 -9.49 -3.35
C GLY A 101 30.32 -10.12 -2.94
N ALA A 102 30.21 -11.47 -3.04
CA ALA A 102 29.01 -12.25 -2.75
C ALA A 102 27.75 -11.64 -3.40
N ALA A 103 27.76 -11.48 -4.72
CA ALA A 103 26.81 -10.70 -5.48
C ALA A 103 25.79 -11.54 -6.29
N ALA A 104 25.60 -12.82 -5.95
CA ALA A 104 24.56 -13.64 -6.57
C ALA A 104 23.18 -13.06 -6.27
N ILE A 105 22.32 -13.03 -7.27
CA ILE A 105 20.95 -12.56 -7.09
C ILE A 105 20.04 -13.68 -6.63
N ILE A 106 19.16 -13.35 -5.71
CA ILE A 106 18.15 -14.23 -5.14
C ILE A 106 16.76 -13.68 -5.37
N ASP A 107 15.76 -14.55 -5.42
CA ASP A 107 14.35 -14.17 -5.41
C ASP A 107 13.89 -13.74 -4.00
N GLY A 108 12.63 -13.31 -3.88
CA GLY A 108 12.05 -12.90 -2.59
C GLY A 108 11.94 -14.01 -1.55
N GLU A 109 12.16 -15.28 -1.93
CA GLU A 109 12.15 -16.45 -1.04
C GLU A 109 13.57 -16.92 -0.66
N GLY A 110 14.61 -16.28 -1.24
CA GLY A 110 16.00 -16.60 -0.99
C GLY A 110 16.59 -17.69 -1.91
N ASN A 111 15.86 -18.09 -2.96
CA ASN A 111 16.35 -19.01 -3.99
C ASN A 111 17.11 -18.23 -5.07
N ALA A 112 17.84 -18.95 -5.93
CA ALA A 112 18.42 -18.35 -7.13
C ALA A 112 17.34 -17.69 -7.99
N ALA A 113 17.66 -16.51 -8.54
CA ALA A 113 16.76 -15.77 -9.41
C ALA A 113 16.49 -16.56 -10.72
N ASP A 114 15.48 -16.14 -11.48
CA ASP A 114 15.22 -16.72 -12.78
C ASP A 114 16.38 -16.47 -13.77
N GLN A 115 16.56 -17.39 -14.71
CA GLN A 115 17.69 -17.40 -15.66
C GLN A 115 17.83 -16.09 -16.46
N LYS A 116 16.72 -15.40 -16.75
CA LYS A 116 16.77 -14.12 -17.48
C LYS A 116 17.35 -13.01 -16.62
N SER A 117 16.91 -12.92 -15.38
CA SER A 117 17.40 -11.95 -14.39
C SER A 117 18.87 -12.21 -14.07
N GLU A 118 19.25 -13.46 -13.91
CA GLU A 118 20.64 -13.87 -13.69
C GLU A 118 21.54 -13.48 -14.86
N SER A 119 21.13 -13.79 -16.11
CA SER A 119 21.88 -13.42 -17.30
C SER A 119 22.10 -11.92 -17.46
N LEU A 120 21.08 -11.10 -17.16
CA LEU A 120 21.21 -9.64 -17.16
C LEU A 120 22.22 -9.18 -16.10
N TRP A 121 22.08 -9.71 -14.88
CA TRP A 121 22.96 -9.33 -13.77
C TRP A 121 24.42 -9.67 -14.03
N LEU A 122 24.70 -10.85 -14.56
CA LEU A 122 26.05 -11.27 -14.94
C LEU A 122 26.66 -10.36 -16.01
N ALA A 123 25.86 -9.95 -17.00
CA ALA A 123 26.29 -8.98 -18.00
C ALA A 123 26.63 -7.61 -17.36
N GLU A 124 25.78 -7.11 -16.47
CA GLU A 124 26.01 -5.83 -15.78
C GLU A 124 27.27 -5.88 -14.88
N MET A 125 27.48 -6.99 -14.15
CA MET A 125 28.68 -7.19 -13.33
C MET A 125 29.97 -7.22 -14.17
N SER A 126 29.92 -7.94 -15.33
CA SER A 126 31.03 -8.00 -16.28
C SER A 126 31.34 -6.62 -16.84
N ASP A 127 30.33 -5.93 -17.35
CA ASP A 127 30.44 -4.58 -17.94
C ASP A 127 31.02 -3.56 -16.94
N ALA A 128 30.56 -3.60 -15.70
CA ALA A 128 31.03 -2.71 -14.64
C ALA A 128 32.54 -2.91 -14.38
N ALA A 129 33.01 -4.14 -14.37
CA ALA A 129 34.43 -4.45 -14.20
C ALA A 129 35.26 -4.03 -15.43
N GLU A 130 34.82 -4.39 -16.64
CA GLU A 130 35.54 -4.11 -17.88
C GLU A 130 35.71 -2.62 -18.14
N LYS A 131 34.66 -1.81 -17.90
CA LYS A 131 34.69 -0.35 -18.10
C LYS A 131 35.73 0.33 -17.22
N GLN A 132 36.02 -0.22 -16.06
CA GLN A 132 37.02 0.31 -15.13
C GLN A 132 38.37 -0.44 -15.24
N GLY A 133 38.56 -1.24 -16.28
CA GLY A 133 39.81 -1.97 -16.53
C GLY A 133 40.10 -3.13 -15.59
N ARG A 134 39.08 -3.62 -14.86
CA ARG A 134 39.18 -4.79 -13.96
C ARG A 134 38.87 -6.08 -14.73
N ASP A 135 39.49 -7.20 -14.34
CA ASP A 135 39.21 -8.49 -14.96
C ASP A 135 37.78 -8.95 -14.68
N PRO A 136 36.88 -9.07 -15.69
CA PRO A 136 35.48 -9.42 -15.52
C PRO A 136 35.28 -10.82 -14.92
N LYS A 137 36.28 -11.71 -15.01
CA LYS A 137 36.22 -13.04 -14.41
C LYS A 137 35.89 -13.00 -12.91
N TYR A 138 36.50 -12.08 -12.19
CA TYR A 138 36.30 -12.00 -10.74
C TYR A 138 34.96 -11.33 -10.38
N ALA A 139 34.48 -10.39 -11.19
CA ALA A 139 33.13 -9.85 -11.02
C ALA A 139 32.05 -10.91 -11.26
N LEU A 140 32.24 -11.73 -12.30
CA LEU A 140 31.36 -12.88 -12.55
C LEU A 140 31.43 -13.91 -11.41
N ALA A 141 32.64 -14.23 -10.89
CA ALA A 141 32.80 -15.13 -9.75
C ALA A 141 32.16 -14.60 -8.44
N MET A 142 31.96 -13.29 -8.29
CA MET A 142 31.20 -12.72 -7.18
C MET A 142 29.70 -13.04 -7.32
N ALA A 143 29.19 -13.21 -8.56
CA ALA A 143 27.76 -13.33 -8.86
C ALA A 143 27.33 -14.76 -9.23
N ASP A 144 28.24 -15.61 -9.66
CA ASP A 144 27.97 -16.97 -10.15
C ASP A 144 28.93 -17.99 -9.52
N VAL A 145 28.38 -18.98 -8.83
CA VAL A 145 29.13 -20.07 -8.19
C VAL A 145 29.78 -21.03 -9.19
N ASP A 146 29.36 -21.03 -10.44
CA ASP A 146 29.92 -21.90 -11.47
C ASP A 146 31.23 -21.38 -12.07
N ILE A 147 31.59 -20.13 -11.79
CA ILE A 147 32.85 -19.51 -12.22
C ILE A 147 33.98 -19.91 -11.25
N ASP A 148 34.97 -20.61 -11.75
CA ASP A 148 36.15 -21.03 -10.97
C ASP A 148 37.12 -19.86 -10.84
N ALA A 149 37.27 -19.34 -9.63
CA ALA A 149 38.25 -18.32 -9.25
C ALA A 149 39.11 -18.81 -8.05
N LYS A 150 39.56 -20.05 -8.10
CA LYS A 150 40.32 -20.70 -7.02
C LYS A 150 41.57 -19.92 -6.63
N GLU A 151 42.26 -19.28 -7.58
CA GLU A 151 43.41 -18.42 -7.34
C GLU A 151 43.07 -17.20 -6.50
N ALA A 152 41.84 -16.70 -6.61
CA ALA A 152 41.31 -15.58 -5.81
C ALA A 152 40.61 -16.06 -4.52
N GLY A 153 40.55 -17.38 -4.29
CA GLY A 153 40.01 -18.00 -3.09
C GLY A 153 38.55 -18.40 -3.15
N ALA A 154 37.97 -18.48 -4.33
CA ALA A 154 36.62 -19.00 -4.57
C ALA A 154 36.68 -20.09 -5.65
N PRO A 155 36.87 -21.36 -5.27
CA PRO A 155 36.72 -22.48 -6.20
C PRO A 155 35.30 -22.62 -6.67
N LYS A 156 35.07 -23.33 -7.79
CA LYS A 156 33.72 -23.62 -8.30
C LYS A 156 32.82 -24.17 -7.18
N GLY A 157 31.66 -23.59 -7.03
CA GLY A 157 30.67 -23.86 -5.97
C GLY A 157 30.65 -22.82 -4.84
N GLU A 158 31.57 -21.84 -4.87
CA GLU A 158 31.65 -20.77 -3.87
C GLU A 158 31.63 -19.40 -4.54
N LEU A 159 30.92 -18.43 -3.94
CA LEU A 159 30.94 -17.05 -4.41
C LEU A 159 32.21 -16.33 -3.95
N LEU A 160 32.81 -15.55 -4.84
CA LEU A 160 33.99 -14.74 -4.51
C LEU A 160 33.59 -13.57 -3.61
N THR A 161 34.35 -13.43 -2.53
CA THR A 161 34.37 -12.23 -1.68
C THR A 161 35.80 -11.83 -1.41
N PHE A 162 36.19 -10.69 -1.92
CA PHE A 162 37.53 -10.12 -1.64
C PHE A 162 37.60 -9.51 -0.25
N ASN A 163 38.67 -9.76 0.47
CA ASN A 163 39.19 -8.87 1.49
C ASN A 163 40.10 -7.84 0.82
N THR A 164 40.55 -6.85 1.56
CA THR A 164 41.37 -5.74 1.06
C THR A 164 42.66 -6.21 0.39
N ASP A 165 43.41 -7.12 1.02
CA ASP A 165 44.68 -7.65 0.47
C ASP A 165 44.45 -8.31 -0.90
N ARG A 166 43.41 -9.12 -1.04
CA ARG A 166 43.08 -9.78 -2.32
C ARG A 166 42.58 -8.80 -3.35
N ALA A 167 41.70 -7.83 -2.95
CA ALA A 167 41.24 -6.79 -3.87
C ALA A 167 42.43 -6.02 -4.47
N LEU A 168 43.41 -5.66 -3.68
CA LEU A 168 44.66 -5.04 -4.14
C LEU A 168 45.49 -5.98 -5.04
N GLN A 169 45.66 -7.24 -4.61
CA GLN A 169 46.44 -8.23 -5.35
C GLN A 169 45.87 -8.50 -6.76
N PHE A 170 44.56 -8.53 -6.90
CA PHE A 170 43.88 -8.82 -8.16
C PHE A 170 43.43 -7.57 -8.93
N GLY A 171 43.86 -6.36 -8.50
CA GLY A 171 43.58 -5.10 -9.16
C GLY A 171 42.12 -4.67 -9.11
N TYR A 172 41.40 -5.07 -8.07
CA TYR A 172 40.00 -4.67 -7.83
C TYR A 172 39.88 -3.45 -6.92
N ALA A 173 40.91 -3.15 -6.15
CA ALA A 173 41.03 -1.90 -5.42
C ALA A 173 42.35 -1.21 -5.79
N GLU A 174 42.31 0.12 -5.87
CA GLU A 174 43.46 0.96 -6.16
C GLU A 174 44.29 1.26 -4.92
N GLY A 175 43.69 1.13 -3.71
CA GLY A 175 44.40 1.40 -2.46
C GLY A 175 43.65 0.97 -1.20
N GLU A 176 44.37 1.07 -0.09
CA GLU A 176 43.85 0.92 1.25
C GLU A 176 43.87 2.26 1.97
N ALA A 177 42.79 2.60 2.69
CA ALA A 177 42.73 3.77 3.57
C ALA A 177 42.04 3.39 4.89
N LYS A 178 42.57 3.82 6.02
CA LYS A 178 42.10 3.45 7.36
C LYS A 178 40.77 4.12 7.71
N ASN A 179 40.55 5.29 7.17
CA ASN A 179 39.35 6.12 7.41
C ASN A 179 39.24 7.17 6.31
N MET A 180 38.19 7.98 6.35
CA MET A 180 37.89 9.02 5.36
C MET A 180 39.02 10.07 5.27
N ASP A 181 39.62 10.48 6.38
CA ASP A 181 40.71 11.47 6.37
C ASP A 181 41.93 10.94 5.65
N ASP A 182 42.26 9.67 5.84
CA ASP A 182 43.35 8.96 5.16
C ASP A 182 43.07 8.86 3.65
N LEU A 183 41.84 8.47 3.28
CA LEU A 183 41.42 8.41 1.89
C LEU A 183 41.54 9.78 1.17
N VAL A 184 41.08 10.84 1.82
CA VAL A 184 41.14 12.20 1.24
C VAL A 184 42.63 12.62 1.01
N GLN A 185 43.53 12.17 1.83
CA GLN A 185 44.99 12.38 1.63
C GLN A 185 45.52 11.57 0.43
N GLU A 186 45.16 10.27 0.37
CA GLU A 186 45.58 9.39 -0.75
C GLU A 186 45.06 9.90 -2.09
N LEU A 187 43.85 10.46 -2.12
CA LEU A 187 43.27 11.07 -3.32
C LEU A 187 43.87 12.46 -3.65
N ASN A 188 44.83 12.97 -2.88
CA ASN A 188 45.40 14.32 -3.01
C ASN A 188 44.34 15.46 -2.89
N LEU A 189 43.36 15.23 -2.04
CA LEU A 189 42.26 16.16 -1.78
C LEU A 189 42.31 16.78 -0.37
N ALA A 190 43.47 16.74 0.29
CA ALA A 190 43.64 17.22 1.67
C ALA A 190 43.26 18.69 1.89
N ASP A 191 43.40 19.52 0.86
CA ASP A 191 43.07 20.95 0.91
C ASP A 191 41.58 21.22 0.56
N ALA A 192 40.82 20.19 0.14
CA ALA A 192 39.42 20.32 -0.21
C ALA A 192 38.49 20.45 1.00
N SER A 193 37.37 21.10 0.80
CA SER A 193 36.29 21.12 1.79
C SER A 193 35.46 19.85 1.64
N VAL A 194 35.55 18.96 2.61
CA VAL A 194 34.75 17.71 2.64
C VAL A 194 33.37 18.02 3.21
N GLN A 195 32.33 17.73 2.41
CA GLN A 195 30.93 17.87 2.77
C GLN A 195 30.31 16.49 2.86
N TYR A 196 29.73 16.17 3.98
CA TYR A 196 28.97 14.94 4.17
C TYR A 196 27.52 15.17 3.80
N ASP A 197 27.03 14.42 2.82
CA ASP A 197 25.64 14.48 2.44
C ASP A 197 24.80 13.64 3.41
N GLU A 198 23.72 14.23 3.88
CA GLU A 198 22.85 13.57 4.85
C GLU A 198 21.52 13.20 4.21
N VAL A 199 21.01 12.02 4.59
CA VAL A 199 19.63 11.64 4.29
C VAL A 199 18.71 12.59 5.05
N SER A 200 17.86 13.32 4.33
CA SER A 200 16.93 14.28 4.92
C SER A 200 15.92 13.59 5.85
N PHE A 201 15.33 14.34 6.77
CA PHE A 201 14.28 13.81 7.64
C PHE A 201 13.10 13.24 6.83
N ALA A 202 12.71 13.89 5.72
CA ALA A 202 11.65 13.43 4.84
C ALA A 202 11.98 12.07 4.20
N GLU A 203 13.21 11.88 3.72
CA GLU A 203 13.69 10.62 3.16
C GLU A 203 13.75 9.50 4.22
N LYS A 204 14.21 9.81 5.45
CA LYS A 204 14.20 8.84 6.58
C LYS A 204 12.77 8.38 6.90
N VAL A 205 11.83 9.33 6.95
CA VAL A 205 10.41 9.01 7.16
C VAL A 205 9.86 8.19 5.98
N ALA A 206 10.17 8.56 4.75
CA ALA A 206 9.72 7.82 3.57
C ALA A 206 10.24 6.36 3.57
N ARG A 207 11.52 6.15 3.83
CA ARG A 207 12.12 4.79 3.97
C ARG A 207 11.42 3.97 5.05
N PHE A 208 11.09 4.56 6.19
CA PHE A 208 10.32 3.89 7.23
C PHE A 208 8.91 3.52 6.76
N LEU A 209 8.19 4.45 6.10
CA LEU A 209 6.82 4.25 5.65
C LEU A 209 6.69 3.24 4.50
N THR A 210 7.74 3.08 3.68
CA THR A 210 7.80 2.11 2.57
C THR A 210 8.40 0.77 2.97
N HIS A 211 8.74 0.59 4.24
CA HIS A 211 9.28 -0.68 4.72
C HIS A 211 8.23 -1.81 4.61
N PRO A 212 8.59 -3.02 4.11
CA PRO A 212 7.67 -4.13 3.88
C PRO A 212 6.80 -4.54 5.09
N ILE A 213 7.28 -4.31 6.32
CA ILE A 213 6.51 -4.57 7.54
C ILE A 213 5.53 -3.42 7.84
N VAL A 214 5.88 -2.18 7.51
CA VAL A 214 5.09 -0.98 7.84
C VAL A 214 3.91 -0.81 6.89
N ILE A 215 4.08 -1.15 5.61
CA ILE A 215 3.01 -1.06 4.60
C ILE A 215 1.73 -1.80 5.01
N PRO A 216 1.76 -3.11 5.35
CA PRO A 216 0.54 -3.82 5.76
C PRO A 216 -0.07 -3.26 7.04
N ILE A 217 0.72 -2.70 7.95
CA ILE A 217 0.23 -2.03 9.16
C ILE A 217 -0.53 -0.75 8.79
N LEU A 218 0.05 0.09 7.93
CA LEU A 218 -0.61 1.33 7.46
C LEU A 218 -1.92 1.02 6.74
N LEU A 219 -1.93 0.05 5.82
CA LEU A 219 -3.14 -0.34 5.10
C LEU A 219 -4.19 -0.97 6.03
N SER A 220 -3.76 -1.71 7.06
CA SER A 220 -4.66 -2.25 8.08
C SER A 220 -5.28 -1.15 8.95
N ILE A 221 -4.49 -0.16 9.38
CA ILE A 221 -5.00 1.01 10.12
C ILE A 221 -5.95 1.81 9.23
N ALA A 222 -5.61 1.99 7.96
CA ALA A 222 -6.44 2.71 6.99
C ALA A 222 -7.81 2.04 6.83
N SER A 223 -7.83 0.76 6.48
CA SER A 223 -9.06 0.01 6.26
C SER A 223 -9.90 -0.14 7.54
N LEU A 224 -9.25 -0.48 8.66
CA LEU A 224 -9.91 -0.61 9.96
C LEU A 224 -10.52 0.72 10.42
N GLY A 225 -9.76 1.82 10.33
CA GLY A 225 -10.22 3.15 10.71
C GLY A 225 -11.44 3.59 9.91
N LEU A 226 -11.41 3.42 8.59
CA LEU A 226 -12.54 3.75 7.72
C LEU A 226 -13.75 2.86 7.99
N ILE A 227 -13.57 1.55 8.20
CA ILE A 227 -14.66 0.63 8.53
C ILE A 227 -15.29 1.01 9.88
N VAL A 228 -14.49 1.23 10.92
CA VAL A 228 -15.03 1.60 12.25
C VAL A 228 -15.82 2.91 12.17
N GLU A 229 -15.38 3.88 11.38
CA GLU A 229 -16.10 5.13 11.16
C GLU A 229 -17.47 4.92 10.50
N LEU A 230 -17.61 3.97 9.55
CA LEU A 230 -18.90 3.63 8.94
C LEU A 230 -19.92 3.05 9.96
N TYR A 231 -19.44 2.44 11.06
CA TYR A 231 -20.26 1.93 12.14
C TYR A 231 -20.49 2.94 13.27
N SER A 232 -19.76 4.06 13.28
CA SER A 232 -19.86 5.12 14.30
C SER A 232 -20.61 6.35 13.75
N PRO A 233 -21.38 7.08 14.55
CA PRO A 233 -22.01 8.30 14.10
C PRO A 233 -21.04 9.49 14.13
N GLY A 234 -20.70 10.03 12.97
CA GLY A 234 -19.91 11.26 12.84
C GLY A 234 -18.45 11.02 12.49
N PHE A 235 -17.74 12.08 12.08
CA PHE A 235 -16.34 12.04 11.70
C PHE A 235 -15.48 12.01 12.98
N GLY A 236 -15.07 10.84 13.39
CA GLY A 236 -14.38 10.63 14.64
C GLY A 236 -12.92 10.21 14.50
N VAL A 237 -12.32 9.86 15.63
CA VAL A 237 -10.92 9.45 15.72
C VAL A 237 -10.56 8.28 14.79
N PRO A 238 -11.37 7.21 14.64
CA PRO A 238 -11.01 6.11 13.75
C PRO A 238 -10.89 6.52 12.28
N GLY A 239 -11.84 7.34 11.79
CA GLY A 239 -11.82 7.82 10.41
C GLY A 239 -10.61 8.70 10.12
N THR A 240 -10.27 9.63 11.03
CA THR A 240 -9.07 10.47 10.88
C THR A 240 -7.79 9.64 10.90
N MET A 241 -7.68 8.64 11.76
CA MET A 241 -6.54 7.70 11.76
C MET A 241 -6.43 6.95 10.43
N GLY A 242 -7.56 6.48 9.88
CA GLY A 242 -7.59 5.77 8.61
C GLY A 242 -7.12 6.65 7.45
N VAL A 243 -7.62 7.88 7.35
CA VAL A 243 -7.19 8.86 6.33
C VAL A 243 -5.72 9.23 6.51
N THR A 244 -5.27 9.46 7.74
CA THR A 244 -3.85 9.78 8.01
C THR A 244 -2.94 8.64 7.59
N ALA A 245 -3.30 7.38 7.85
CA ALA A 245 -2.52 6.22 7.42
C ALA A 245 -2.40 6.13 5.89
N LEU A 246 -3.47 6.42 5.14
CA LEU A 246 -3.42 6.51 3.67
C LEU A 246 -2.54 7.66 3.18
N LEU A 247 -2.65 8.82 3.79
CA LEU A 247 -1.80 9.97 3.44
C LEU A 247 -0.32 9.66 3.70
N LEU A 248 0.00 9.00 4.81
CA LEU A 248 1.36 8.57 5.11
C LEU A 248 1.85 7.50 4.12
N PHE A 249 1.00 6.56 3.72
CA PHE A 249 1.32 5.58 2.68
C PHE A 249 1.71 6.27 1.38
N PHE A 250 0.86 7.14 0.82
CA PHE A 250 1.16 7.83 -0.43
C PHE A 250 2.34 8.79 -0.30
N TYR A 251 2.45 9.51 0.82
CA TYR A 251 3.60 10.38 1.09
C TYR A 251 4.92 9.59 1.04
N GLY A 252 4.98 8.45 1.76
CA GLY A 252 6.18 7.62 1.78
C GLY A 252 6.57 7.13 0.37
N HIS A 253 5.60 6.63 -0.40
CA HIS A 253 5.83 6.10 -1.74
C HIS A 253 6.16 7.19 -2.77
N LEU A 254 5.60 8.39 -2.65
CA LEU A 254 5.95 9.54 -3.50
C LEU A 254 7.39 10.02 -3.23
N VAL A 255 7.75 10.19 -1.96
CA VAL A 255 9.09 10.69 -1.58
C VAL A 255 10.16 9.64 -1.88
N ALA A 256 9.87 8.35 -1.67
CA ALA A 256 10.77 7.25 -2.03
C ALA A 256 10.86 6.98 -3.55
N GLY A 257 10.08 7.68 -4.37
CA GLY A 257 10.11 7.53 -5.82
C GLY A 257 9.45 6.26 -6.37
N PHE A 258 8.71 5.51 -5.54
CA PHE A 258 7.92 4.36 -6.00
C PHE A 258 6.65 4.78 -6.74
N ALA A 259 6.03 5.90 -6.35
CA ALA A 259 4.79 6.41 -6.88
C ALA A 259 4.99 7.76 -7.56
N GLY A 260 4.32 7.97 -8.69
CA GLY A 260 4.12 9.28 -9.27
C GLY A 260 2.81 9.92 -8.82
N TYR A 261 2.58 11.18 -9.18
CA TYR A 261 1.32 11.88 -8.87
C TYR A 261 0.11 11.22 -9.53
N GLU A 262 0.29 10.51 -10.65
CA GLU A 262 -0.75 9.77 -11.36
C GLU A 262 -1.39 8.68 -10.50
N THR A 263 -0.61 8.02 -9.64
CA THR A 263 -1.14 7.01 -8.71
C THR A 263 -2.04 7.63 -7.64
N LEU A 264 -1.67 8.80 -7.13
CA LEU A 264 -2.48 9.57 -6.19
C LEU A 264 -3.77 10.07 -6.86
N PHE A 265 -3.70 10.59 -8.10
CA PHE A 265 -4.88 11.01 -8.83
C PHE A 265 -5.83 9.84 -9.11
N LEU A 266 -5.31 8.67 -9.50
CA LEU A 266 -6.11 7.47 -9.70
C LEU A 266 -6.80 7.03 -8.40
N PHE A 267 -6.10 7.08 -7.28
CA PHE A 267 -6.66 6.80 -5.97
C PHE A 267 -7.81 7.73 -5.62
N LEU A 268 -7.60 9.05 -5.75
CA LEU A 268 -8.62 10.05 -5.47
C LEU A 268 -9.84 9.91 -6.40
N ALA A 269 -9.62 9.64 -7.68
CA ALA A 269 -10.69 9.35 -8.63
C ALA A 269 -11.50 8.12 -8.20
N GLY A 270 -10.83 7.05 -7.76
CA GLY A 270 -11.48 5.87 -7.21
C GLY A 270 -12.36 6.18 -6.00
N ILE A 271 -11.87 6.98 -5.06
CA ILE A 271 -12.66 7.43 -3.90
C ILE A 271 -13.89 8.24 -4.34
N VAL A 272 -13.72 9.16 -5.28
CA VAL A 272 -14.83 9.96 -5.81
C VAL A 272 -15.90 9.06 -6.45
N LEU A 273 -15.49 8.04 -7.23
CA LEU A 273 -16.42 7.09 -7.84
C LEU A 273 -17.17 6.26 -6.78
N ILE A 274 -16.49 5.81 -5.72
CA ILE A 274 -17.14 5.11 -4.60
C ILE A 274 -18.17 6.01 -3.89
N ILE A 275 -17.86 7.29 -3.73
CA ILE A 275 -18.79 8.25 -3.14
C ILE A 275 -19.97 8.50 -4.07
N LEU A 276 -19.74 8.63 -5.38
CA LEU A 276 -20.79 8.83 -6.37
C LEU A 276 -21.78 7.66 -6.44
N GLU A 277 -21.34 6.43 -6.17
CA GLU A 277 -22.22 5.25 -6.07
C GLU A 277 -23.33 5.42 -5.04
N LEU A 278 -23.12 6.23 -4.00
CA LEU A 278 -24.16 6.50 -3.00
C LEU A 278 -25.34 7.30 -3.58
N PHE A 279 -25.14 7.98 -4.71
CA PHE A 279 -26.14 8.81 -5.39
C PHE A 279 -26.65 8.18 -6.69
N LEU A 280 -25.89 7.25 -7.28
CA LEU A 280 -26.18 6.59 -8.55
C LEU A 280 -26.45 5.10 -8.27
N PRO A 281 -27.72 4.68 -8.11
CA PRO A 281 -28.00 3.27 -7.81
C PRO A 281 -27.65 2.38 -9.02
N GLY A 282 -26.77 1.37 -8.80
CA GLY A 282 -26.42 0.44 -9.88
C GLY A 282 -25.26 -0.49 -9.56
N GLY A 283 -24.40 -0.15 -8.59
CA GLY A 283 -23.23 -0.94 -8.19
C GLY A 283 -22.02 -0.82 -9.12
N ILE A 284 -22.21 -0.38 -10.37
CA ILE A 284 -21.15 -0.37 -11.40
C ILE A 284 -20.09 0.68 -11.10
N VAL A 285 -20.52 1.90 -10.76
CA VAL A 285 -19.63 3.04 -10.52
C VAL A 285 -18.75 2.77 -9.30
N GLY A 286 -19.33 2.21 -8.24
CA GLY A 286 -18.60 1.82 -7.03
C GLY A 286 -17.59 0.71 -7.27
N VAL A 287 -17.93 -0.29 -8.10
CA VAL A 287 -16.98 -1.35 -8.49
C VAL A 287 -15.82 -0.78 -9.29
N ILE A 288 -16.06 0.11 -10.24
CA ILE A 288 -14.99 0.81 -10.98
C ILE A 288 -14.12 1.61 -10.01
N GLY A 289 -14.74 2.36 -9.09
CA GLY A 289 -14.04 3.10 -8.07
C GLY A 289 -13.12 2.21 -7.20
N LEU A 290 -13.61 1.05 -6.78
CA LEU A 290 -12.83 0.08 -6.02
C LEU A 290 -11.65 -0.46 -6.83
N ILE A 291 -11.85 -0.76 -8.10
CA ILE A 291 -10.78 -1.19 -9.02
C ILE A 291 -9.72 -0.09 -9.13
N CYS A 292 -10.10 1.17 -9.31
CA CYS A 292 -9.17 2.30 -9.35
C CYS A 292 -8.33 2.41 -8.06
N VAL A 293 -8.97 2.27 -6.90
CA VAL A 293 -8.27 2.27 -5.60
C VAL A 293 -7.26 1.14 -5.52
N VAL A 294 -7.66 -0.09 -5.82
CA VAL A 294 -6.77 -1.26 -5.76
C VAL A 294 -5.61 -1.12 -6.75
N VAL A 295 -5.90 -0.74 -8.00
CA VAL A 295 -4.87 -0.54 -9.02
C VAL A 295 -3.90 0.56 -8.60
N SER A 296 -4.37 1.67 -8.02
CA SER A 296 -3.49 2.74 -7.55
C SER A 296 -2.50 2.29 -6.47
N LEU A 297 -2.94 1.41 -5.55
CA LEU A 297 -2.06 0.84 -4.53
C LEU A 297 -0.97 -0.04 -5.15
N PHE A 298 -1.33 -0.87 -6.15
CA PHE A 298 -0.35 -1.68 -6.87
C PHE A 298 0.63 -0.83 -7.69
N LEU A 299 0.15 0.21 -8.36
CA LEU A 299 1.02 1.13 -9.12
C LEU A 299 1.94 1.95 -8.22
N ALA A 300 1.54 2.21 -6.98
CA ALA A 300 2.38 2.88 -6.00
C ALA A 300 3.44 1.96 -5.38
N ALA A 301 3.35 0.64 -5.58
CA ALA A 301 4.21 -0.33 -4.92
C ALA A 301 5.54 -0.52 -5.63
N GLY A 302 6.60 -0.72 -4.87
CA GLY A 302 7.90 -1.17 -5.40
C GLY A 302 7.92 -2.65 -5.77
N SER A 303 7.03 -3.47 -5.17
CA SER A 303 6.91 -4.90 -5.42
C SER A 303 5.44 -5.31 -5.45
N PHE A 304 5.03 -5.96 -6.55
CA PHE A 304 3.67 -6.49 -6.71
C PHE A 304 3.32 -7.52 -5.63
N THR A 305 4.25 -8.42 -5.33
CA THR A 305 4.04 -9.50 -4.36
C THR A 305 3.86 -8.96 -2.95
N GLU A 306 4.72 -8.03 -2.52
CA GLU A 306 4.63 -7.42 -1.19
C GLU A 306 3.33 -6.62 -1.02
N MET A 307 2.91 -5.91 -2.08
CA MET A 307 1.64 -5.18 -2.06
C MET A 307 0.44 -6.13 -1.99
N ALA A 308 0.46 -7.24 -2.76
CA ALA A 308 -0.60 -8.25 -2.70
C ALA A 308 -0.73 -8.85 -1.29
N ILE A 309 0.39 -9.19 -0.65
CA ILE A 309 0.42 -9.69 0.74
C ILE A 309 -0.14 -8.62 1.69
N SER A 310 0.29 -7.37 1.55
CA SER A 310 -0.14 -6.25 2.38
C SER A 310 -1.65 -6.00 2.29
N ILE A 311 -2.21 -6.03 1.07
CA ILE A 311 -3.65 -5.89 0.83
C ILE A 311 -4.42 -7.09 1.41
N LEU A 312 -3.87 -8.31 1.28
CA LEU A 312 -4.49 -9.51 1.85
C LEU A 312 -4.55 -9.44 3.39
N ILE A 313 -3.47 -9.01 4.03
CA ILE A 313 -3.43 -8.79 5.50
C ILE A 313 -4.45 -7.72 5.90
N ALA A 314 -4.47 -6.57 5.24
CA ALA A 314 -5.41 -5.49 5.53
C ALA A 314 -6.87 -5.94 5.34
N THR A 315 -7.14 -6.73 4.30
CA THR A 315 -8.46 -7.31 4.03
C THR A 315 -8.87 -8.29 5.12
N ALA A 316 -7.97 -9.19 5.55
CA ALA A 316 -8.23 -10.12 6.64
C ALA A 316 -8.55 -9.40 7.96
N VAL A 317 -7.74 -8.38 8.31
CA VAL A 317 -7.98 -7.52 9.48
C VAL A 317 -9.35 -6.84 9.38
N SER A 318 -9.71 -6.34 8.20
CA SER A 318 -11.00 -5.69 7.93
C SER A 318 -12.18 -6.65 8.12
N ILE A 319 -12.08 -7.87 7.61
CA ILE A 319 -13.13 -8.90 7.77
C ILE A 319 -13.31 -9.23 9.25
N ILE A 320 -12.21 -9.46 9.98
CA ILE A 320 -12.26 -9.73 11.42
C ILE A 320 -12.93 -8.58 12.16
N ALA A 321 -12.58 -7.33 11.84
CA ALA A 321 -13.17 -6.15 12.44
C ALA A 321 -14.69 -6.06 12.20
N VAL A 322 -15.14 -6.31 10.97
CA VAL A 322 -16.57 -6.32 10.63
C VAL A 322 -17.31 -7.40 11.41
N ILE A 323 -16.74 -8.61 11.53
CA ILE A 323 -17.32 -9.71 12.31
C ILE A 323 -17.45 -9.32 13.79
N LEU A 324 -16.40 -8.73 14.38
CA LEU A 324 -16.40 -8.28 15.77
C LEU A 324 -17.41 -7.16 16.00
N LEU A 325 -17.45 -6.15 15.13
CA LEU A 325 -18.39 -5.04 15.23
C LEU A 325 -19.85 -5.49 15.11
N THR A 326 -20.14 -6.41 14.21
CA THR A 326 -21.52 -6.87 13.97
C THR A 326 -21.97 -7.93 14.97
N LYS A 327 -21.18 -8.98 15.21
CA LYS A 327 -21.59 -10.13 16.03
C LYS A 327 -21.35 -9.91 17.53
N VAL A 328 -20.22 -9.29 17.92
CA VAL A 328 -19.85 -9.14 19.35
C VAL A 328 -20.39 -7.83 19.93
N LEU A 329 -20.24 -6.73 19.22
CA LEU A 329 -20.66 -5.40 19.69
C LEU A 329 -22.10 -5.05 19.29
N GLY A 330 -22.78 -5.90 18.50
CA GLY A 330 -24.16 -5.65 18.05
C GLY A 330 -24.34 -4.36 17.25
N LYS A 331 -23.26 -3.74 16.80
CA LYS A 331 -23.30 -2.48 16.03
C LYS A 331 -23.75 -2.78 14.61
N ARG A 332 -24.83 -2.12 14.17
CA ARG A 332 -25.30 -2.16 12.77
C ARG A 332 -24.82 -0.90 12.06
N MET A 333 -24.41 -1.01 10.80
CA MET A 333 -24.05 0.15 9.97
C MET A 333 -25.19 1.17 9.95
N LYS A 334 -24.96 2.36 10.49
CA LYS A 334 -25.98 3.43 10.56
C LYS A 334 -26.06 4.23 9.27
N PHE A 335 -25.01 4.20 8.45
CA PHE A 335 -24.91 4.97 7.22
C PHE A 335 -26.00 4.58 6.21
N PHE A 336 -26.30 3.29 6.05
CA PHE A 336 -27.34 2.81 5.15
C PHE A 336 -28.77 2.92 5.71
N LYS A 337 -28.97 3.19 7.01
CA LYS A 337 -30.33 3.40 7.56
C LYS A 337 -31.07 4.58 6.93
N LYS A 338 -30.34 5.56 6.40
CA LYS A 338 -30.92 6.75 5.78
C LYS A 338 -31.33 6.52 4.31
N PHE A 339 -30.83 5.45 3.69
CA PHE A 339 -31.08 5.08 2.29
C PHE A 339 -31.93 3.82 2.12
N ILE A 340 -32.05 2.99 3.15
CA ILE A 340 -32.98 1.88 3.17
C ILE A 340 -34.25 2.42 3.85
N LEU A 341 -35.29 2.74 3.05
CA LEU A 341 -36.64 2.89 3.54
C LEU A 341 -37.06 1.55 4.17
N THR A 342 -36.73 1.35 5.43
CA THR A 342 -37.37 0.36 6.28
C THR A 342 -38.71 0.98 6.79
N ASP A 343 -39.65 1.21 5.90
CA ASP A 343 -41.01 1.20 6.30
C ASP A 343 -41.42 -0.24 6.62
N SER A 344 -40.95 -0.73 7.74
CA SER A 344 -41.65 -1.79 8.41
C SER A 344 -42.92 -1.13 8.99
N THR A 345 -44.05 -1.46 8.45
CA THR A 345 -45.38 -1.19 9.03
C THR A 345 -45.47 -1.91 10.37
N ASN A 346 -44.80 -1.38 11.39
CA ASN A 346 -44.97 -1.80 12.78
C ASN A 346 -46.16 -1.02 13.39
N LYS A 347 -46.99 -1.70 14.15
CA LYS A 347 -48.15 -1.16 14.89
C LYS A 347 -47.83 0.10 15.74
N GLU A 348 -46.57 0.35 16.07
CA GLU A 348 -46.10 1.52 16.82
C GLU A 348 -46.03 2.82 15.99
N SER A 349 -46.13 2.74 14.66
CA SER A 349 -46.07 3.92 13.75
C SER A 349 -47.42 4.50 13.38
N GLY A 350 -48.50 4.13 14.08
CA GLY A 350 -49.83 4.73 13.88
C GLY A 350 -50.62 4.16 12.68
N TYR A 351 -50.13 3.15 12.00
CA TYR A 351 -50.90 2.37 11.05
C TYR A 351 -51.67 1.28 11.80
N VAL A 352 -52.88 1.60 12.23
CA VAL A 352 -53.86 0.63 12.71
C VAL A 352 -54.38 -0.13 11.47
N SER A 353 -53.80 -1.28 11.18
CA SER A 353 -54.47 -2.27 10.35
C SER A 353 -55.75 -2.63 11.07
N ASN A 354 -56.92 -2.41 10.49
CA ASN A 354 -58.18 -2.85 11.04
C ASN A 354 -58.07 -4.31 11.43
N GLU A 355 -58.28 -4.61 12.75
CA GLU A 355 -58.30 -5.98 13.22
C GLU A 355 -59.42 -6.71 12.51
N THR A 356 -59.14 -7.83 11.91
CA THR A 356 -60.12 -8.71 11.29
C THR A 356 -61.04 -9.22 12.41
N ARG A 357 -62.30 -8.87 12.36
CA ARG A 357 -63.28 -9.22 13.40
C ARG A 357 -63.92 -10.55 13.08
N ASP A 358 -63.13 -11.60 13.11
CA ASP A 358 -63.60 -12.96 12.83
C ASP A 358 -64.63 -13.44 13.88
N ASP A 359 -64.64 -12.83 15.04
CA ASP A 359 -65.60 -13.02 16.12
C ASP A 359 -67.03 -12.73 15.75
N LEU A 360 -67.26 -11.88 14.73
CA LEU A 360 -68.60 -11.52 14.24
C LEU A 360 -69.15 -12.49 13.21
N VAL A 361 -68.34 -13.35 12.62
CA VAL A 361 -68.81 -14.29 11.58
C VAL A 361 -69.75 -15.32 12.19
N GLY A 362 -70.93 -15.43 11.56
CA GLY A 362 -71.99 -16.32 12.03
C GLY A 362 -73.02 -15.67 12.96
N GLN A 363 -72.76 -14.47 13.47
CA GLN A 363 -73.64 -13.73 14.35
C GLN A 363 -74.84 -13.14 13.59
N ILE A 364 -75.94 -12.91 14.27
CA ILE A 364 -77.19 -12.28 13.75
C ILE A 364 -77.23 -10.85 14.26
N ALA A 365 -77.54 -9.92 13.38
CA ALA A 365 -77.68 -8.48 13.68
C ALA A 365 -78.95 -7.91 12.96
N VAL A 366 -79.32 -6.68 13.25
CA VAL A 366 -80.42 -6.02 12.65
C VAL A 366 -79.97 -4.84 11.81
N THR A 367 -80.51 -4.67 10.62
CA THR A 367 -80.20 -3.55 9.74
C THR A 367 -80.74 -2.22 10.33
N ALA A 368 -79.86 -1.26 10.59
CA ALA A 368 -80.19 0.09 11.04
C ALA A 368 -80.58 0.98 9.84
N THR A 369 -80.02 0.69 8.67
CA THR A 369 -80.38 1.35 7.39
C THR A 369 -80.61 0.31 6.31
N ALA A 370 -81.35 0.69 5.23
CA ALA A 370 -81.43 -0.19 4.05
C ALA A 370 -80.08 -0.43 3.43
N LEU A 371 -79.69 -1.69 3.07
CA LEU A 371 -78.44 -2.07 2.41
C LEU A 371 -78.56 -2.06 0.90
N ARG A 372 -77.87 -1.12 0.17
CA ARG A 372 -77.95 -0.92 -1.30
C ARG A 372 -76.59 -0.71 -1.97
N PRO A 373 -75.67 -1.65 -2.03
CA PRO A 373 -75.47 -2.83 -1.26
C PRO A 373 -74.88 -2.55 0.14
N SER A 374 -74.37 -1.36 0.43
CA SER A 374 -73.77 -0.95 1.71
C SER A 374 -74.80 -0.26 2.59
N GLY A 375 -74.62 -0.36 3.88
CA GLY A 375 -75.40 0.29 4.95
C GLY A 375 -74.81 -0.15 6.33
N THR A 376 -75.61 0.15 7.39
CA THR A 376 -75.21 -0.05 8.76
C THR A 376 -76.11 -1.08 9.45
N ILE A 377 -75.56 -2.00 10.20
CA ILE A 377 -76.25 -2.93 11.11
C ILE A 377 -75.98 -2.52 12.55
N VAL A 378 -76.86 -2.98 13.43
CA VAL A 378 -76.68 -2.93 14.90
C VAL A 378 -76.45 -4.32 15.41
N PHE A 379 -75.32 -4.54 16.10
CA PHE A 379 -74.97 -5.77 16.80
C PHE A 379 -74.65 -5.42 18.26
N GLY A 380 -75.57 -5.81 19.19
CA GLY A 380 -75.53 -5.28 20.54
C GLY A 380 -75.70 -3.77 20.61
N ASP A 381 -74.75 -3.07 21.20
CA ASP A 381 -74.73 -1.60 21.25
C ASP A 381 -73.88 -0.94 20.16
N GLU A 382 -73.27 -1.77 19.28
CA GLU A 382 -72.32 -1.30 18.26
C GLU A 382 -73.01 -1.15 16.89
N ARG A 383 -72.70 -0.05 16.18
CA ARG A 383 -73.07 0.18 14.79
C ARG A 383 -71.90 -0.19 13.88
N ILE A 384 -72.17 -1.07 12.94
CA ILE A 384 -71.14 -1.63 12.07
C ILE A 384 -71.56 -1.40 10.60
N ASP A 385 -70.68 -0.84 9.81
CA ASP A 385 -70.89 -0.71 8.38
C ASP A 385 -70.66 -2.03 7.67
N VAL A 386 -71.63 -2.42 6.84
CA VAL A 386 -71.67 -3.74 6.19
C VAL A 386 -72.07 -3.61 4.72
N VAL A 387 -71.84 -4.69 3.98
CA VAL A 387 -72.25 -4.84 2.59
C VAL A 387 -73.12 -6.11 2.46
N SER A 388 -74.29 -5.99 1.80
CA SER A 388 -75.09 -7.17 1.54
C SER A 388 -74.47 -8.10 0.49
N GLU A 389 -74.63 -9.41 0.65
CA GLU A 389 -74.20 -10.40 -0.34
C GLU A 389 -75.25 -10.47 -1.47
N GLY A 390 -75.16 -9.51 -2.41
CA GLY A 390 -75.94 -9.53 -3.68
C GLY A 390 -77.44 -9.21 -3.68
N ALA A 391 -78.07 -8.94 -2.53
CA ALA A 391 -79.49 -8.63 -2.41
C ALA A 391 -79.71 -7.29 -1.71
N PHE A 392 -80.74 -6.58 -2.10
CA PHE A 392 -81.30 -5.42 -1.38
C PHE A 392 -81.94 -5.92 -0.06
N ILE A 393 -81.62 -5.28 1.04
CA ILE A 393 -82.16 -5.63 2.37
C ILE A 393 -82.78 -4.35 2.97
N ASP A 394 -84.05 -4.39 3.36
CA ASP A 394 -84.65 -3.25 4.00
C ASP A 394 -84.15 -2.99 5.43
N LYS A 395 -84.49 -1.82 5.93
CA LYS A 395 -84.27 -1.44 7.30
C LYS A 395 -85.09 -2.31 8.25
N ASP A 396 -84.52 -2.56 9.47
CA ASP A 396 -85.10 -3.37 10.56
C ASP A 396 -85.26 -4.86 10.23
N GLU A 397 -84.49 -5.37 9.27
CA GLU A 397 -84.42 -6.80 8.90
C GLU A 397 -83.31 -7.51 9.62
N GLN A 398 -83.45 -8.80 9.93
CA GLN A 398 -82.45 -9.62 10.48
C GLN A 398 -81.49 -10.11 9.42
N VAL A 399 -80.17 -9.96 9.70
CA VAL A 399 -79.11 -10.36 8.81
C VAL A 399 -78.05 -11.18 9.56
N LYS A 400 -77.45 -12.15 8.90
CA LYS A 400 -76.35 -12.95 9.38
C LYS A 400 -75.04 -12.46 8.80
N ILE A 401 -74.02 -12.25 9.62
CA ILE A 401 -72.70 -11.89 9.17
C ILE A 401 -72.06 -13.16 8.60
N VAL A 402 -71.73 -13.15 7.29
CA VAL A 402 -71.18 -14.31 6.58
C VAL A 402 -69.67 -14.20 6.35
N LYS A 403 -69.12 -12.97 6.37
CA LYS A 403 -67.69 -12.76 6.15
C LYS A 403 -67.24 -11.46 6.79
N ALA A 404 -66.02 -11.48 7.39
CA ALA A 404 -65.33 -10.30 7.91
C ALA A 404 -63.89 -10.32 7.40
N GLU A 405 -63.52 -9.39 6.51
CA GLU A 405 -62.15 -9.26 5.99
C GLU A 405 -61.67 -7.79 6.13
N GLY A 406 -60.80 -7.58 7.12
CA GLY A 406 -60.34 -6.23 7.45
C GLY A 406 -61.51 -5.30 7.80
N SER A 407 -61.70 -4.21 7.03
CA SER A 407 -62.84 -3.28 7.19
C SER A 407 -64.10 -3.69 6.46
N ARG A 408 -64.12 -4.77 5.69
CA ARG A 408 -65.26 -5.21 4.88
C ARG A 408 -66.00 -6.37 5.59
N ILE A 409 -67.18 -6.08 6.09
CA ILE A 409 -68.10 -7.05 6.66
C ILE A 409 -69.26 -7.31 5.70
N VAL A 410 -69.47 -8.58 5.38
CA VAL A 410 -70.56 -9.00 4.43
C VAL A 410 -71.66 -9.68 5.19
N VAL A 411 -72.90 -9.31 4.91
CA VAL A 411 -74.09 -9.85 5.55
C VAL A 411 -75.07 -10.40 4.52
N ARG A 412 -75.87 -11.39 4.94
CA ARG A 412 -76.94 -12.02 4.18
C ARG A 412 -78.27 -11.96 4.98
N LYS A 413 -79.36 -11.78 4.35
CA LYS A 413 -80.71 -11.81 4.96
C LYS A 413 -80.93 -13.25 5.54
N VAL A 414 -81.48 -13.35 6.72
CA VAL A 414 -81.89 -14.61 7.38
C VAL A 414 -83.15 -15.13 6.83
#